data_c4c40533b8ffa73406562e0504b15c8f
#
_entry.id   c4c40533b8ffa73406562e0504b15c8f
#
_cell.length_a   1.000
_cell.length_b   1.000
_cell.length_c   1.000
_cell.angle_alpha   90.00
_cell.angle_beta   90.00
_cell.angle_gamma   90.00
#
_symmetry.space_group_name_H-M   'P 1'
#
loop_
_entity.id
_entity.type
_entity.pdbx_description
1 polymer ?
#
loop_
_entity_poly.entity_id
_entity_poly.type
_entity_poly.pdbx_seq_one_letter_code
_entity_poly.pdbx_strand_id
1 'polypeptide(L)'
;MLKSKDGNKVIKVVGVVLFIGIVILIVSTFAMKLIDISDECAMVETQNEEYEEVRYFGTIKTISCTVVFDSFGSERVLQYLGYDTNTKCMYYVYYNPSNWDVSTTPYTVQTEDGSVKQAVYGVDYKE
;
A
#
# COMPACT_ATOMS: atom_id res chain seq x y z
N MET A 1 -5.91 63.65 33.78
CA MET A 1 -5.98 62.66 32.73
C MET A 1 -5.49 61.33 33.30
N LEU A 2 -6.40 60.51 33.78
CA LEU A 2 -6.07 59.18 34.34
C LEU A 2 -5.85 58.22 33.17
N LYS A 3 -4.61 57.96 32.84
CA LYS A 3 -4.24 56.86 31.92
C LYS A 3 -4.58 55.55 32.60
N SER A 4 -5.63 54.88 32.14
CA SER A 4 -6.07 53.59 32.59
C SER A 4 -4.91 52.57 32.40
N LYS A 5 -4.25 52.25 33.49
CA LYS A 5 -3.25 51.20 33.57
C LYS A 5 -3.88 49.80 33.36
N ASP A 6 -5.20 49.71 33.44
CA ASP A 6 -5.96 48.49 33.37
C ASP A 6 -6.25 48.05 31.92
N GLY A 7 -6.37 48.98 30.97
CA GLY A 7 -6.57 48.65 29.54
C GLY A 7 -5.45 47.81 28.95
N ASN A 8 -4.20 48.09 29.34
CA ASN A 8 -3.03 47.31 28.85
C ASN A 8 -2.99 45.89 29.41
N LYS A 9 -3.52 45.63 30.60
CA LYS A 9 -3.61 44.30 31.17
C LYS A 9 -4.69 43.45 30.48
N VAL A 10 -5.83 44.06 30.21
CA VAL A 10 -6.95 43.41 29.51
C VAL A 10 -6.54 43.02 28.09
N ILE A 11 -5.87 43.91 27.36
CA ILE A 11 -5.38 43.64 26.00
C ILE A 11 -4.35 42.48 26.00
N LYS A 12 -3.46 42.43 26.97
CA LYS A 12 -2.48 41.31 27.09
C LYS A 12 -3.14 39.98 27.40
N VAL A 13 -4.16 40.00 28.30
CA VAL A 13 -4.88 38.73 28.65
C VAL A 13 -5.70 38.25 27.45
N VAL A 14 -6.39 39.12 26.75
CA VAL A 14 -7.16 38.77 25.54
C VAL A 14 -6.22 38.25 24.45
N GLY A 15 -5.06 38.85 24.24
CA GLY A 15 -4.06 38.38 23.28
C GLY A 15 -3.53 36.98 23.61
N VAL A 16 -3.27 36.70 24.88
CA VAL A 16 -2.81 35.36 25.33
C VAL A 16 -3.91 34.31 25.12
N VAL A 17 -5.14 34.61 25.46
CA VAL A 17 -6.28 33.68 25.28
C VAL A 17 -6.50 33.36 23.80
N LEU A 18 -6.45 34.37 22.91
CA LEU A 18 -6.54 34.17 21.46
C LEU A 18 -5.38 33.34 20.92
N PHE A 19 -4.17 33.60 21.38
CA PHE A 19 -2.99 32.80 20.95
C PHE A 19 -3.11 31.37 21.38
N ILE A 20 -3.52 31.04 22.60
CA ILE A 20 -3.76 29.68 23.06
C ILE A 20 -4.87 29.03 22.25
N GLY A 21 -5.95 29.71 21.92
CA GLY A 21 -7.02 29.20 21.07
C GLY A 21 -6.54 28.82 19.68
N ILE A 22 -5.70 29.62 19.07
CA ILE A 22 -5.10 29.34 17.74
C ILE A 22 -4.16 28.12 17.81
N VAL A 23 -3.35 28.01 18.84
CA VAL A 23 -2.43 26.88 19.03
C VAL A 23 -3.22 25.59 19.20
N ILE A 24 -4.30 25.58 19.99
CA ILE A 24 -5.17 24.41 20.17
C ILE A 24 -5.82 24.01 18.84
N LEU A 25 -6.27 24.96 18.03
CA LEU A 25 -6.85 24.70 16.71
C LEU A 25 -5.81 24.06 15.75
N ILE A 26 -4.59 24.55 15.74
CA ILE A 26 -3.52 24.01 14.90
C ILE A 26 -3.17 22.59 15.35
N VAL A 27 -3.04 22.34 16.64
CA VAL A 27 -2.71 21.02 17.18
C VAL A 27 -3.83 20.01 16.89
N SER A 28 -5.10 20.41 17.04
CA SER A 28 -6.23 19.51 16.74
C SER A 28 -6.36 19.19 15.26
N THR A 29 -6.10 20.11 14.35
CA THR A 29 -6.08 19.83 12.90
C THR A 29 -4.91 18.94 12.49
N PHE A 30 -3.76 19.08 13.14
CA PHE A 30 -2.61 18.20 12.93
C PHE A 30 -2.87 16.79 13.46
N ALA A 31 -3.50 16.68 14.64
CA ALA A 31 -3.88 15.39 15.22
C ALA A 31 -4.91 14.64 14.35
N MET A 32 -5.91 15.35 13.81
CA MET A 32 -6.87 14.77 12.87
C MET A 32 -6.19 14.25 11.59
N LYS A 33 -5.25 15.00 11.01
CA LYS A 33 -4.49 14.54 9.85
C LYS A 33 -3.62 13.31 10.14
N LEU A 34 -3.05 13.22 11.34
CA LEU A 34 -2.27 12.04 11.75
C LEU A 34 -3.16 10.82 11.94
N ILE A 35 -4.41 10.98 12.41
CA ILE A 35 -5.38 9.89 12.53
C ILE A 35 -5.80 9.43 11.14
N ASP A 36 -6.09 10.33 10.20
CA ASP A 36 -6.42 9.96 8.81
C ASP A 36 -5.28 9.19 8.13
N ILE A 37 -4.03 9.60 8.33
CA ILE A 37 -2.86 8.87 7.81
C ILE A 37 -2.70 7.50 8.48
N SER A 38 -2.99 7.40 9.78
CA SER A 38 -2.97 6.13 10.51
C SER A 38 -4.06 5.17 10.02
N ASP A 39 -5.24 5.68 9.70
CA ASP A 39 -6.34 4.87 9.16
C ASP A 39 -6.06 4.43 7.71
N GLU A 40 -5.42 5.27 6.88
CA GLU A 40 -4.94 4.85 5.55
C GLU A 40 -3.84 3.78 5.63
N CYS A 41 -2.91 3.90 6.57
CA CYS A 41 -1.91 2.85 6.82
C CYS A 41 -2.54 1.57 7.37
N ALA A 42 -3.56 1.66 8.24
CA ALA A 42 -4.30 0.51 8.74
C ALA A 42 -5.14 -0.17 7.64
N MET A 43 -5.68 0.60 6.69
CA MET A 43 -6.35 0.05 5.50
C MET A 43 -5.40 -0.70 4.57
N VAL A 44 -4.13 -0.31 4.50
CA VAL A 44 -3.12 -1.04 3.71
C VAL A 44 -2.76 -2.39 4.36
N GLU A 45 -2.76 -2.49 5.68
CA GLU A 45 -2.52 -3.77 6.38
C GLU A 45 -3.73 -4.72 6.32
N THR A 46 -4.96 -4.22 6.15
CA THR A 46 -6.16 -5.06 6.12
C THR A 46 -6.53 -5.51 4.69
N GLN A 47 -5.87 -5.05 3.65
CA GLN A 47 -6.07 -5.49 2.27
C GLN A 47 -5.15 -6.66 1.85
N ASN A 48 -4.60 -7.41 2.78
CA ASN A 48 -4.26 -8.82 2.56
C ASN A 48 -5.54 -9.68 2.57
N GLU A 49 -6.62 -9.20 1.97
CA GLU A 49 -7.66 -10.08 1.49
C GLU A 49 -7.01 -10.92 0.39
N GLU A 50 -6.68 -12.14 0.75
CA GLU A 50 -6.34 -13.25 -0.11
C GLU A 50 -7.45 -13.35 -1.16
N TYR A 51 -7.25 -12.67 -2.30
CA TYR A 51 -8.13 -12.81 -3.44
C TYR A 51 -7.89 -14.21 -4.00
N GLU A 52 -8.57 -15.19 -3.42
CA GLU A 52 -8.64 -16.58 -3.90
C GLU A 52 -9.39 -16.72 -5.24
N GLU A 53 -9.57 -15.64 -5.98
CA GLU A 53 -10.20 -15.74 -7.27
C GLU A 53 -9.21 -16.32 -8.28
N VAL A 54 -9.34 -17.62 -8.53
CA VAL A 54 -8.59 -18.30 -9.59
C VAL A 54 -8.85 -17.59 -10.91
N ARG A 55 -7.80 -16.99 -11.46
CA ARG A 55 -7.86 -16.33 -12.77
C ARG A 55 -7.07 -17.11 -13.80
N TYR A 56 -7.43 -16.88 -15.06
CA TYR A 56 -6.69 -17.43 -16.18
C TYR A 56 -6.18 -16.29 -17.07
N PHE A 57 -4.88 -16.31 -17.34
CA PHE A 57 -4.24 -15.45 -18.33
C PHE A 57 -3.74 -16.34 -19.48
N GLY A 58 -4.59 -16.53 -20.49
CA GLY A 58 -4.36 -17.53 -21.52
C GLY A 58 -4.34 -18.94 -20.92
N THR A 59 -3.23 -19.64 -21.04
CA THR A 59 -3.01 -20.98 -20.46
C THR A 59 -2.51 -20.96 -19.02
N ILE A 60 -2.18 -19.79 -18.47
CA ILE A 60 -1.67 -19.65 -17.11
C ILE A 60 -2.82 -19.60 -16.12
N LYS A 61 -2.89 -20.61 -15.24
CA LYS A 61 -3.80 -20.67 -14.10
C LYS A 61 -3.13 -20.05 -12.89
N THR A 62 -3.78 -19.07 -12.24
CA THR A 62 -3.24 -18.43 -11.03
C THR A 62 -3.51 -19.26 -9.78
N ILE A 63 -2.60 -19.18 -8.81
CA ILE A 63 -2.66 -19.86 -7.52
C ILE A 63 -2.57 -18.91 -6.34
N SER A 64 -2.03 -17.71 -6.52
CA SER A 64 -1.99 -16.66 -5.51
C SER A 64 -1.98 -15.28 -6.14
N CYS A 65 -2.39 -14.27 -5.40
CA CYS A 65 -2.38 -12.88 -5.81
C CYS A 65 -1.79 -12.00 -4.70
N THR A 66 -0.94 -11.07 -5.08
CA THR A 66 -0.37 -10.05 -4.18
C THR A 66 -0.54 -8.68 -4.83
N VAL A 67 -0.88 -7.67 -4.05
CA VAL A 67 -0.92 -6.29 -4.55
C VAL A 67 0.48 -5.70 -4.48
N VAL A 68 0.96 -5.20 -5.60
CA VAL A 68 2.24 -4.50 -5.71
C VAL A 68 1.96 -3.08 -6.19
N PHE A 69 2.64 -2.12 -5.60
CA PHE A 69 2.57 -0.73 -6.07
C PHE A 69 3.76 -0.47 -6.99
N ASP A 70 3.56 0.43 -7.95
CA ASP A 70 4.67 0.93 -8.74
C ASP A 70 5.69 1.67 -7.87
N SER A 71 6.87 1.96 -8.41
CA SER A 71 7.97 2.62 -7.69
C SER A 71 7.60 4.00 -7.12
N PHE A 72 6.49 4.58 -7.58
CA PHE A 72 5.99 5.89 -7.16
C PHE A 72 4.76 5.78 -6.25
N GLY A 73 4.24 4.55 -6.00
CA GLY A 73 3.03 4.32 -5.21
C GLY A 73 1.75 4.87 -5.85
N SER A 74 1.80 5.21 -7.14
CA SER A 74 0.70 5.86 -7.87
C SER A 74 -0.23 4.88 -8.58
N GLU A 75 0.29 3.72 -9.00
CA GLU A 75 -0.50 2.70 -9.69
C GLU A 75 -0.50 1.38 -8.94
N ARG A 76 -1.68 0.78 -8.87
CA ARG A 76 -1.89 -0.52 -8.26
C ARG A 76 -1.73 -1.60 -9.32
N VAL A 77 -0.75 -2.46 -9.13
CA VAL A 77 -0.49 -3.62 -9.98
C VAL A 77 -0.77 -4.89 -9.18
N LEU A 78 -1.49 -5.83 -9.77
CA LEU A 78 -1.72 -7.14 -9.19
C LEU A 78 -0.65 -8.10 -9.71
N GLN A 79 0.09 -8.71 -8.80
CA GLN A 79 1.06 -9.75 -9.09
C GLN A 79 0.45 -11.11 -8.76
N TYR A 80 0.26 -11.93 -9.76
CA TYR A 80 -0.19 -13.29 -9.59
C TYR A 80 0.99 -14.26 -9.72
N LEU A 81 1.02 -15.28 -8.88
CA LEU A 81 1.80 -16.48 -9.14
C LEU A 81 0.89 -17.49 -9.82
N GLY A 82 1.35 -18.10 -10.88
CA GLY A 82 0.57 -19.08 -11.63
C GLY A 82 1.45 -20.06 -12.40
N TYR A 83 0.82 -21.02 -13.02
CA TYR A 83 1.51 -22.02 -13.86
C TYR A 83 0.76 -22.23 -15.17
N ASP A 84 1.50 -22.47 -16.21
CA ASP A 84 0.96 -22.91 -17.50
C ASP A 84 0.35 -24.31 -17.36
N THR A 85 -0.91 -24.47 -17.74
CA THR A 85 -1.65 -25.72 -17.55
C THR A 85 -1.09 -26.89 -18.39
N ASN A 86 -0.41 -26.60 -19.50
CA ASN A 86 0.16 -27.58 -20.40
C ASN A 86 1.57 -28.00 -19.98
N THR A 87 2.44 -27.03 -19.71
CA THR A 87 3.86 -27.27 -19.43
C THR A 87 4.19 -27.41 -17.94
N LYS A 88 3.27 -26.93 -17.07
CA LYS A 88 3.48 -26.77 -15.62
C LYS A 88 4.57 -25.78 -15.23
N CYS A 89 5.19 -25.09 -16.18
CA CYS A 89 6.13 -24.02 -15.89
C CYS A 89 5.44 -22.90 -15.14
N MET A 90 6.13 -22.34 -14.13
CA MET A 90 5.57 -21.29 -13.27
C MET A 90 5.99 -19.91 -13.72
N TYR A 91 5.08 -18.94 -13.50
CA TYR A 91 5.24 -17.54 -13.90
C TYR A 91 4.71 -16.60 -12.83
N TYR A 92 5.33 -15.42 -12.72
CA TYR A 92 4.67 -14.24 -12.20
C TYR A 92 3.91 -13.55 -13.35
N VAL A 93 2.66 -13.22 -13.09
CA VAL A 93 1.81 -12.43 -14.00
C VAL A 93 1.53 -11.11 -13.33
N TYR A 94 1.93 -10.02 -13.97
CA TYR A 94 1.65 -8.66 -13.52
C TYR A 94 0.49 -8.12 -14.33
N TYR A 95 -0.56 -7.73 -13.65
CA TYR A 95 -1.77 -7.19 -14.25
C TYR A 95 -2.06 -5.80 -13.71
N ASN A 96 -2.14 -4.82 -14.60
CA ASN A 96 -2.56 -3.46 -14.25
C ASN A 96 -4.04 -3.28 -14.62
N PRO A 97 -4.96 -3.20 -13.63
CA PRO A 97 -6.38 -3.04 -13.91
C PRO A 97 -6.75 -1.68 -14.50
N SER A 98 -5.89 -0.67 -14.42
CA SER A 98 -6.17 0.68 -14.94
C SER A 98 -6.08 0.75 -16.47
N ASN A 99 -5.19 -0.02 -17.08
CA ASN A 99 -4.94 -0.01 -18.53
C ASN A 99 -5.04 -1.40 -19.17
N TRP A 100 -5.38 -2.43 -18.39
CA TRP A 100 -5.49 -3.84 -18.82
C TRP A 100 -4.17 -4.46 -19.31
N ASP A 101 -3.03 -3.86 -18.97
CA ASP A 101 -1.74 -4.42 -19.33
C ASP A 101 -1.45 -5.69 -18.54
N VAL A 102 -0.95 -6.69 -19.25
CA VAL A 102 -0.51 -7.98 -18.71
C VAL A 102 0.93 -8.23 -19.14
N SER A 103 1.79 -8.53 -18.19
CA SER A 103 3.14 -8.99 -18.46
C SER A 103 3.45 -10.25 -17.64
N THR A 104 4.32 -11.10 -18.17
CA THR A 104 4.70 -12.36 -17.52
C THR A 104 6.20 -12.45 -17.38
N THR A 105 6.64 -12.99 -16.25
CA THR A 105 8.05 -13.27 -15.97
C THR A 105 8.18 -14.70 -15.44
N PRO A 106 9.13 -15.51 -15.92
CA PRO A 106 9.35 -16.84 -15.38
C PRO A 106 9.63 -16.79 -13.87
N TYR A 107 8.93 -17.62 -13.11
CA TYR A 107 9.27 -17.85 -11.71
C TYR A 107 10.42 -18.84 -11.63
N THR A 108 11.53 -18.45 -11.02
CA THR A 108 12.75 -19.23 -10.99
C THR A 108 13.12 -19.65 -9.58
N VAL A 109 13.73 -20.80 -9.45
CA VAL A 109 14.25 -21.35 -8.21
C VAL A 109 15.73 -21.69 -8.36
N GLN A 110 16.47 -21.60 -7.26
CA GLN A 110 17.87 -22.03 -7.23
C GLN A 110 17.93 -23.54 -6.96
N THR A 111 18.73 -24.24 -7.73
CA THR A 111 19.00 -25.67 -7.57
C THR A 111 20.13 -25.92 -6.57
N GLU A 112 20.32 -27.16 -6.14
CA GLU A 112 21.34 -27.53 -5.15
C GLU A 112 22.77 -27.23 -5.61
N ASP A 113 23.02 -27.27 -6.92
CA ASP A 113 24.31 -26.92 -7.51
C ASP A 113 24.53 -25.41 -7.68
N GLY A 114 23.56 -24.57 -7.24
CA GLY A 114 23.61 -23.11 -7.33
C GLY A 114 23.15 -22.53 -8.66
N SER A 115 22.79 -23.36 -9.64
CA SER A 115 22.20 -22.90 -10.89
C SER A 115 20.76 -22.41 -10.69
N VAL A 116 20.24 -21.65 -11.64
CA VAL A 116 18.87 -21.13 -11.62
C VAL A 116 18.07 -21.80 -12.73
N LYS A 117 16.91 -22.34 -12.39
CA LYS A 117 15.96 -22.91 -13.36
C LYS A 117 14.57 -22.32 -13.18
N GLN A 118 13.75 -22.41 -14.23
CA GLN A 118 12.33 -22.10 -14.10
C GLN A 118 11.66 -23.16 -13.22
N ALA A 119 10.85 -22.71 -12.27
CA ALA A 119 10.11 -23.60 -11.38
C ALA A 119 9.00 -24.35 -12.14
N VAL A 120 8.73 -25.57 -11.69
CA VAL A 120 7.67 -26.43 -12.22
C VAL A 120 6.67 -26.75 -11.11
N TYR A 121 5.39 -26.45 -11.37
CA TYR A 121 4.29 -26.72 -10.43
C TYR A 121 4.13 -28.22 -10.18
N GLY A 122 3.96 -28.57 -8.92
CA GLY A 122 3.90 -29.97 -8.47
C GLY A 122 5.28 -30.62 -8.23
N VAL A 123 6.37 -29.98 -8.67
CA VAL A 123 7.76 -30.43 -8.44
C VAL A 123 8.48 -29.49 -7.49
N ASP A 124 8.69 -28.24 -7.93
CA ASP A 124 9.42 -27.22 -7.17
C ASP A 124 8.49 -26.40 -6.26
N TYR A 125 7.19 -26.42 -6.54
CA TYR A 125 6.14 -25.77 -5.78
C TYR A 125 4.99 -26.74 -5.52
N LYS A 126 4.58 -26.86 -4.27
CA LYS A 126 3.44 -27.68 -3.81
C LYS A 126 2.55 -26.82 -2.92
N GLU A 127 1.25 -26.87 -3.16
CA GLU A 127 0.25 -26.30 -2.25
C GLU A 127 0.20 -27.06 -0.93
#